data_21373f2c9b6baf2f2322ba8abbb8e0a2
#
_entry.id   21373f2c9b6baf2f2322ba8abbb8e0a2
#
_cell.length_a   1.000
_cell.length_b   1.000
_cell.length_c   1.000
_cell.angle_alpha   90.00
_cell.angle_beta   90.00
_cell.angle_gamma   90.00
#
_symmetry.space_group_name_H-M   'P 1'
#
loop_
_entity.id
_entity.type
_entity.pdbx_description
1 polymer ?
#
loop_
_entity_poly.entity_id
_entity_poly.type
_entity_poly.pdbx_seq_one_letter_code
_entity_poly.pdbx_strand_id
1 'polypeptide(L)'
;MKLMEACDEYIPLPQRDVDKPFLMPVEDVFTITGRGTVATGRIESGVVKLNDKVERVGLGETVEYVVTGVEMFRKLLDDAQAGDNVGLLLRGADKKDISRGQVLAQPKSITPHTEFKAEIYVLSKDEGGRHTPFMNGYRPQFYFRTTDVTGTIQLPEGVEMVTPGDTATIHVNLIAPIAMDKQLRFAIREG
;
A
#
# COMPACT_ATOMS: atom_id res chain seq x y z
N MET A 1 -4.08 -30.52 23.09
CA MET A 1 -5.50 -30.31 22.74
C MET A 1 -6.04 -29.04 23.38
N LYS A 2 -6.06 -28.88 24.70
CA LYS A 2 -6.60 -27.67 25.36
C LYS A 2 -6.08 -26.32 24.86
N LEU A 3 -4.79 -26.21 24.45
CA LEU A 3 -4.24 -24.94 23.93
C LEU A 3 -4.81 -24.60 22.54
N MET A 4 -4.91 -25.59 21.64
CA MET A 4 -5.46 -25.39 20.30
C MET A 4 -6.94 -25.04 20.37
N GLU A 5 -7.70 -25.74 21.20
CA GLU A 5 -9.12 -25.45 21.47
C GLU A 5 -9.31 -24.03 22.01
N ALA A 6 -8.45 -23.57 22.93
CA ALA A 6 -8.47 -22.22 23.44
C ALA A 6 -8.09 -21.17 22.37
N CYS A 7 -7.15 -21.47 21.48
CA CYS A 7 -6.82 -20.59 20.34
C CYS A 7 -8.01 -20.47 19.38
N ASP A 8 -8.66 -21.57 19.04
CA ASP A 8 -9.80 -21.59 18.13
C ASP A 8 -11.02 -20.84 18.72
N GLU A 9 -11.19 -20.89 20.02
CA GLU A 9 -12.28 -20.20 20.72
C GLU A 9 -12.00 -18.70 20.94
N TYR A 10 -10.73 -18.33 21.25
CA TYR A 10 -10.35 -16.97 21.64
C TYR A 10 -9.95 -16.06 20.50
N ILE A 11 -9.44 -16.62 19.39
CA ILE A 11 -8.98 -15.86 18.24
C ILE A 11 -10.09 -15.81 17.18
N PRO A 12 -10.79 -14.68 17.01
CA PRO A 12 -11.85 -14.60 16.00
C PRO A 12 -11.25 -14.69 14.59
N LEU A 13 -11.98 -15.29 13.68
CA LEU A 13 -11.63 -15.27 12.27
C LEU A 13 -11.52 -13.82 11.77
N PRO A 14 -10.46 -13.47 11.04
CA PRO A 14 -10.31 -12.11 10.52
C PRO A 14 -11.43 -11.80 9.53
N GLN A 15 -12.02 -10.62 9.67
CA GLN A 15 -12.95 -10.09 8.67
C GLN A 15 -12.15 -9.74 7.41
N ARG A 16 -12.54 -10.32 6.28
CA ARG A 16 -11.92 -10.06 4.98
C ARG A 16 -12.82 -9.13 4.18
N ASP A 17 -12.25 -8.05 3.67
CA ASP A 17 -12.96 -7.05 2.86
C ASP A 17 -13.18 -7.52 1.41
N VAL A 18 -13.89 -8.63 1.23
CA VAL A 18 -14.10 -9.27 -0.08
C VAL A 18 -15.09 -8.51 -0.98
N ASP A 19 -15.99 -7.73 -0.38
CA ASP A 19 -17.02 -6.97 -1.11
C ASP A 19 -16.51 -5.62 -1.65
N LYS A 20 -15.30 -5.21 -1.25
CA LYS A 20 -14.65 -4.00 -1.77
C LYS A 20 -13.99 -4.27 -3.13
N PRO A 21 -13.69 -3.21 -3.90
CA PRO A 21 -12.90 -3.36 -5.12
C PRO A 21 -11.56 -4.06 -4.84
N PHE A 22 -11.10 -4.88 -5.80
CA PHE A 22 -9.81 -5.54 -5.69
C PHE A 22 -8.67 -4.53 -5.57
N LEU A 23 -7.78 -4.76 -4.61
CA LEU A 23 -6.55 -4.00 -4.41
C LEU A 23 -5.46 -4.90 -3.82
N MET A 24 -4.31 -4.92 -4.48
CA MET A 24 -3.11 -5.65 -4.04
C MET A 24 -1.87 -4.76 -4.17
N PRO A 25 -1.24 -4.35 -3.05
CA PRO A 25 0.07 -3.72 -3.07
C PRO A 25 1.14 -4.67 -3.63
N VAL A 26 1.96 -4.19 -4.55
CA VAL A 26 3.05 -4.97 -5.13
C VAL A 26 4.23 -5.01 -4.15
N GLU A 27 4.64 -6.23 -3.77
CA GLU A 27 5.78 -6.48 -2.87
C GLU A 27 7.04 -6.84 -3.66
N ASP A 28 6.90 -7.69 -4.69
CA ASP A 28 8.00 -8.11 -5.55
C ASP A 28 7.51 -8.40 -6.96
N VAL A 29 8.45 -8.35 -7.93
CA VAL A 29 8.18 -8.60 -9.34
C VAL A 29 9.29 -9.46 -9.95
N PHE A 30 8.90 -10.57 -10.55
CA PHE A 30 9.84 -11.45 -11.24
C PHE A 30 9.28 -11.96 -12.57
N THR A 31 10.16 -12.45 -13.42
CA THR A 31 9.78 -13.03 -14.71
C THR A 31 9.95 -14.54 -14.67
N ILE A 32 8.94 -15.26 -15.14
CA ILE A 32 9.01 -16.71 -15.37
C ILE A 32 9.26 -16.92 -16.86
N THR A 33 10.39 -17.55 -17.19
CA THR A 33 10.74 -17.86 -18.60
C THR A 33 9.62 -18.62 -19.29
N GLY A 34 9.16 -18.12 -20.43
CA GLY A 34 8.08 -18.71 -21.21
C GLY A 34 6.65 -18.46 -20.68
N ARG A 35 6.49 -17.84 -19.51
CA ARG A 35 5.15 -17.54 -18.94
C ARG A 35 4.86 -16.05 -18.81
N GLY A 36 5.85 -15.20 -18.51
CA GLY A 36 5.70 -13.75 -18.40
C GLY A 36 6.07 -13.19 -17.04
N THR A 37 5.59 -11.99 -16.75
CA THR A 37 5.87 -11.23 -15.52
C THR A 37 4.84 -11.56 -14.46
N VAL A 38 5.32 -11.83 -13.25
CA VAL A 38 4.51 -12.09 -12.05
C VAL A 38 4.75 -10.97 -11.05
N ALA A 39 3.67 -10.36 -10.59
CA ALA A 39 3.68 -9.45 -9.46
C ALA A 39 3.14 -10.18 -8.23
N THR A 40 3.87 -10.12 -7.13
CA THR A 40 3.46 -10.73 -5.86
C THR A 40 3.03 -9.69 -4.85
N GLY A 41 2.11 -10.08 -3.99
CA GLY A 41 1.65 -9.25 -2.90
C GLY A 41 0.53 -9.92 -2.10
N ARG A 42 0.16 -9.26 -1.01
CA ARG A 42 -1.02 -9.63 -0.23
C ARG A 42 -2.21 -8.82 -0.73
N ILE A 43 -3.31 -9.49 -1.04
CA ILE A 43 -4.56 -8.82 -1.40
C ILE A 43 -5.10 -8.07 -0.18
N GLU A 44 -5.21 -6.75 -0.30
CA GLU A 44 -5.71 -5.86 0.76
C GLU A 44 -7.24 -5.89 0.82
N SER A 45 -7.90 -5.88 -0.35
CA SER A 45 -9.36 -5.93 -0.47
C SER A 45 -9.81 -6.60 -1.77
N GLY A 46 -11.08 -7.01 -1.79
CA GLY A 46 -11.75 -7.56 -2.95
C GLY A 46 -11.35 -8.98 -3.32
N VAL A 47 -11.70 -9.35 -4.53
CA VAL A 47 -11.44 -10.66 -5.15
C VAL A 47 -10.87 -10.41 -6.54
N VAL A 48 -9.91 -11.23 -6.96
CA VAL A 48 -9.35 -11.25 -8.31
C VAL A 48 -9.50 -12.63 -8.93
N LYS A 49 -9.87 -12.71 -10.20
CA LYS A 49 -10.08 -13.94 -10.94
C LYS A 49 -9.21 -14.00 -12.20
N LEU A 50 -9.08 -15.19 -12.75
CA LEU A 50 -8.49 -15.35 -14.07
C LEU A 50 -9.28 -14.53 -15.11
N ASN A 51 -8.52 -13.88 -16.00
CA ASN A 51 -8.99 -12.97 -17.06
C ASN A 51 -9.55 -11.62 -16.58
N ASP A 52 -9.51 -11.34 -15.28
CA ASP A 52 -9.83 -10.00 -14.79
C ASP A 52 -8.85 -8.97 -15.33
N LYS A 53 -9.37 -7.77 -15.58
CA LYS A 53 -8.58 -6.58 -15.87
C LYS A 53 -8.19 -5.91 -14.55
N VAL A 54 -6.92 -5.53 -14.44
CA VAL A 54 -6.37 -4.80 -13.31
C VAL A 54 -5.57 -3.62 -13.80
N GLU A 55 -5.59 -2.52 -13.06
CA GLU A 55 -4.74 -1.35 -13.29
C GLU A 55 -3.56 -1.35 -12.33
N ARG A 56 -2.37 -1.07 -12.87
CA ARG A 56 -1.21 -0.71 -12.08
C ARG A 56 -1.26 0.79 -11.80
N VAL A 57 -1.30 1.19 -10.53
CA VAL A 57 -1.45 2.57 -10.09
C VAL A 57 -0.32 2.96 -9.13
N GLY A 58 0.18 4.19 -9.27
CA GLY A 58 1.24 4.76 -8.46
C GLY A 58 2.62 4.72 -9.11
N LEU A 59 3.53 5.61 -8.67
CA LEU A 59 4.92 5.76 -9.12
C LEU A 59 5.10 5.96 -10.65
N GLY A 60 4.06 6.42 -11.34
CA GLY A 60 4.09 6.64 -12.79
C GLY A 60 2.69 6.61 -13.40
N GLU A 61 2.62 6.36 -14.70
CA GLU A 61 1.35 6.29 -15.44
C GLU A 61 0.54 5.06 -15.03
N THR A 62 -0.79 5.19 -15.05
CA THR A 62 -1.70 4.07 -14.84
C THR A 62 -1.79 3.22 -16.11
N VAL A 63 -1.57 1.91 -15.99
CA VAL A 63 -1.59 0.98 -17.11
C VAL A 63 -2.48 -0.23 -16.78
N GLU A 64 -3.34 -0.63 -17.73
CA GLU A 64 -4.20 -1.80 -17.59
C GLU A 64 -3.48 -3.08 -18.03
N TYR A 65 -3.65 -4.16 -17.27
CA TYR A 65 -3.18 -5.50 -17.56
C TYR A 65 -4.32 -6.51 -17.40
N VAL A 66 -4.11 -7.72 -17.96
CA VAL A 66 -5.04 -8.85 -17.79
C VAL A 66 -4.35 -9.94 -16.96
N VAL A 67 -5.02 -10.41 -15.94
CA VAL A 67 -4.56 -11.51 -15.08
C VAL A 67 -4.70 -12.83 -15.84
N THR A 68 -3.59 -13.50 -16.15
CA THR A 68 -3.57 -14.78 -16.87
C THR A 68 -3.22 -15.96 -15.98
N GLY A 69 -2.91 -15.73 -14.73
CA GLY A 69 -2.67 -16.75 -13.72
C GLY A 69 -2.71 -16.18 -12.32
N VAL A 70 -3.27 -16.94 -11.41
CA VAL A 70 -3.25 -16.70 -9.97
C VAL A 70 -2.56 -17.88 -9.33
N GLU A 71 -1.51 -17.64 -8.54
CA GLU A 71 -0.72 -18.69 -7.91
C GLU A 71 -0.52 -18.39 -6.42
N MET A 72 -0.75 -19.40 -5.60
CA MET A 72 -0.47 -19.36 -4.16
C MET A 72 0.19 -20.67 -3.72
N PHE A 73 1.34 -20.58 -3.04
CA PHE A 73 2.10 -21.77 -2.59
C PHE A 73 2.36 -22.82 -3.68
N ARG A 74 2.70 -22.36 -4.90
CA ARG A 74 2.93 -23.20 -6.10
C ARG A 74 1.68 -23.96 -6.60
N LYS A 75 0.49 -23.50 -6.19
CA LYS A 75 -0.79 -24.02 -6.71
C LYS A 75 -1.46 -22.95 -7.54
N LEU A 76 -1.93 -23.33 -8.72
CA LEU A 76 -2.76 -22.47 -9.56
C LEU A 76 -4.17 -22.43 -8.98
N LEU A 77 -4.73 -21.23 -8.94
CA LEU A 77 -6.07 -20.96 -8.44
C LEU A 77 -6.89 -20.28 -9.54
N ASP A 78 -8.21 -20.45 -9.48
CA ASP A 78 -9.15 -19.75 -10.36
C ASP A 78 -9.40 -18.32 -9.87
N ASP A 79 -9.38 -18.11 -8.56
CA ASP A 79 -9.51 -16.80 -7.92
C ASP A 79 -8.69 -16.70 -6.63
N ALA A 80 -8.57 -15.47 -6.10
CA ALA A 80 -8.01 -15.19 -4.79
C ALA A 80 -8.68 -13.96 -4.18
N GLN A 81 -8.67 -13.85 -2.86
CA GLN A 81 -9.43 -12.85 -2.11
C GLN A 81 -8.60 -12.12 -1.06
N ALA A 82 -9.19 -11.06 -0.52
CA ALA A 82 -8.60 -10.27 0.58
C ALA A 82 -7.99 -11.16 1.66
N GLY A 83 -6.73 -10.86 2.01
CA GLY A 83 -5.92 -11.60 2.98
C GLY A 83 -5.01 -12.68 2.38
N ASP A 84 -5.20 -13.08 1.13
CA ASP A 84 -4.36 -14.07 0.47
C ASP A 84 -3.05 -13.44 -0.03
N ASN A 85 -1.92 -14.17 0.12
CA ASN A 85 -0.65 -13.82 -0.50
C ASN A 85 -0.53 -14.57 -1.83
N VAL A 86 -0.48 -13.83 -2.93
CA VAL A 86 -0.54 -14.41 -4.27
C VAL A 86 0.50 -13.85 -5.22
N GLY A 87 0.80 -14.61 -6.26
CA GLY A 87 1.46 -14.15 -7.46
C GLY A 87 0.45 -14.02 -8.60
N LEU A 88 0.35 -12.86 -9.21
CA LEU A 88 -0.50 -12.59 -10.37
C LEU A 88 0.35 -12.55 -11.63
N LEU A 89 0.09 -13.46 -12.56
CA LEU A 89 0.70 -13.46 -13.88
C LEU A 89 -0.05 -12.46 -14.76
N LEU A 90 0.68 -11.47 -15.30
CA LEU A 90 0.11 -10.35 -16.03
C LEU A 90 0.49 -10.41 -17.50
N ARG A 91 -0.53 -10.39 -18.38
CA ARG A 91 -0.32 -10.37 -19.84
C ARG A 91 0.18 -9.02 -20.28
N GLY A 92 1.25 -9.00 -21.07
CA GLY A 92 1.79 -7.79 -21.68
C GLY A 92 2.61 -6.91 -20.73
N ALA A 93 2.86 -7.38 -19.51
CA ALA A 93 3.70 -6.68 -18.55
C ALA A 93 5.16 -7.11 -18.68
N ASP A 94 6.07 -6.14 -18.81
CA ASP A 94 7.50 -6.36 -18.62
C ASP A 94 7.89 -6.14 -17.15
N LYS A 95 8.94 -6.83 -16.69
CA LYS A 95 9.44 -6.67 -15.31
C LYS A 95 9.77 -5.21 -14.97
N LYS A 96 10.26 -4.45 -15.93
CA LYS A 96 10.60 -3.02 -15.77
C LYS A 96 9.39 -2.10 -15.60
N ASP A 97 8.19 -2.56 -16.02
CA ASP A 97 6.97 -1.75 -16.00
C ASP A 97 6.31 -1.74 -14.64
N ILE A 98 6.58 -2.76 -13.81
CA ILE A 98 5.96 -2.92 -12.50
C ILE A 98 7.06 -2.86 -11.44
N SER A 99 6.80 -2.12 -10.37
CA SER A 99 7.74 -1.96 -9.27
C SER A 99 7.05 -2.14 -7.92
N ARG A 100 7.82 -2.57 -6.93
CA ARG A 100 7.41 -2.51 -5.53
C ARG A 100 6.92 -1.10 -5.18
N GLY A 101 5.82 -1.01 -4.44
CA GLY A 101 5.20 0.24 -4.04
C GLY A 101 4.06 0.72 -4.92
N GLN A 102 3.93 0.18 -6.12
CA GLN A 102 2.71 0.31 -6.92
C GLN A 102 1.62 -0.61 -6.38
N VAL A 103 0.38 -0.38 -6.79
CA VAL A 103 -0.73 -1.29 -6.51
C VAL A 103 -1.32 -1.83 -7.80
N LEU A 104 -1.80 -3.08 -7.75
CA LEU A 104 -2.71 -3.62 -8.73
C LEU A 104 -4.13 -3.50 -8.17
N ALA A 105 -5.01 -2.86 -8.91
CA ALA A 105 -6.35 -2.57 -8.44
C ALA A 105 -7.40 -2.83 -9.54
N GLN A 106 -8.65 -2.98 -9.13
CA GLN A 106 -9.77 -2.99 -10.08
C GLN A 106 -9.75 -1.69 -10.88
N PRO A 107 -10.01 -1.70 -12.20
CA PRO A 107 -9.98 -0.50 -13.03
C PRO A 107 -10.83 0.64 -12.45
N LYS A 108 -10.21 1.84 -12.37
CA LYS A 108 -10.84 3.08 -11.88
C LYS A 108 -11.30 3.05 -10.40
N SER A 109 -10.84 2.09 -9.61
CA SER A 109 -11.21 2.00 -8.19
C SER A 109 -10.35 2.86 -7.29
N ILE A 110 -9.12 3.17 -7.69
CA ILE A 110 -8.18 4.02 -6.93
C ILE A 110 -7.43 4.95 -7.88
N THR A 111 -7.07 6.13 -7.39
CA THR A 111 -6.32 7.13 -8.15
C THR A 111 -4.98 7.46 -7.51
N PRO A 112 -3.95 7.82 -8.31
CA PRO A 112 -2.68 8.28 -7.78
C PRO A 112 -2.75 9.76 -7.39
N HIS A 113 -2.15 10.12 -6.25
CA HIS A 113 -2.09 11.48 -5.74
C HIS A 113 -0.66 11.86 -5.34
N THR A 114 -0.30 13.12 -5.56
CA THR A 114 0.94 13.73 -5.07
C THR A 114 0.69 14.66 -3.89
N GLU A 115 -0.55 15.09 -3.70
CA GLU A 115 -0.94 16.03 -2.66
C GLU A 115 -2.06 15.45 -1.81
N PHE A 116 -1.94 15.63 -0.50
CA PHE A 116 -2.99 15.21 0.44
C PHE A 116 -2.92 15.99 1.75
N LYS A 117 -4.03 15.98 2.47
CA LYS A 117 -4.15 16.51 3.82
C LYS A 117 -4.26 15.36 4.80
N ALA A 118 -3.53 15.44 5.91
CA ALA A 118 -3.53 14.39 6.93
C ALA A 118 -3.47 14.96 8.34
N GLU A 119 -4.00 14.20 9.28
CA GLU A 119 -3.77 14.37 10.70
C GLU A 119 -2.67 13.41 11.13
N ILE A 120 -1.66 13.90 11.84
CA ILE A 120 -0.53 13.12 12.34
C ILE A 120 -0.36 13.31 13.84
N TYR A 121 0.10 12.27 14.49
CA TYR A 121 0.63 12.33 15.85
C TYR A 121 2.15 12.18 15.80
N VAL A 122 2.85 13.12 16.41
CA VAL A 122 4.32 13.13 16.45
C VAL A 122 4.78 12.43 17.72
N LEU A 123 5.32 11.21 17.56
CA LEU A 123 5.83 10.43 18.69
C LEU A 123 6.84 11.21 19.50
N SER A 124 6.67 11.20 20.83
CA SER A 124 7.61 11.79 21.78
C SER A 124 8.88 10.95 21.91
N LYS A 125 9.89 11.51 22.58
CA LYS A 125 11.15 10.80 22.89
C LYS A 125 10.92 9.48 23.62
N ASP A 126 10.05 9.50 24.61
CA ASP A 126 9.78 8.32 25.45
C ASP A 126 9.04 7.22 24.69
N GLU A 127 8.37 7.57 23.60
CA GLU A 127 7.73 6.65 22.65
C GLU A 127 8.66 6.18 21.53
N GLY A 128 9.94 6.56 21.58
CA GLY A 128 10.93 6.24 20.53
C GLY A 128 10.86 7.16 19.32
N GLY A 129 10.24 8.33 19.46
CA GLY A 129 10.09 9.33 18.43
C GLY A 129 11.16 10.42 18.42
N ARG A 130 10.80 11.59 17.91
CA ARG A 130 11.68 12.74 17.75
C ARG A 130 12.05 13.37 19.10
N HIS A 131 13.22 14.04 19.11
CA HIS A 131 13.67 14.86 20.25
C HIS A 131 13.46 16.36 20.01
N THR A 132 13.26 16.76 18.75
CA THR A 132 13.19 18.18 18.33
C THR A 132 11.92 18.43 17.54
N PRO A 133 11.35 19.63 17.62
CA PRO A 133 10.26 20.07 16.75
C PRO A 133 10.68 20.04 15.27
N PHE A 134 9.72 20.00 14.37
CA PHE A 134 9.95 20.28 12.96
C PHE A 134 9.17 21.51 12.51
N MET A 135 9.71 22.20 11.52
CA MET A 135 9.17 23.45 10.97
C MET A 135 8.50 23.20 9.62
N ASN A 136 7.83 24.24 9.13
CA ASN A 136 7.29 24.26 7.77
C ASN A 136 8.39 23.96 6.73
N GLY A 137 8.06 23.17 5.70
CA GLY A 137 9.03 22.74 4.68
C GLY A 137 9.87 21.51 5.05
N TYR A 138 9.61 20.87 6.19
CA TYR A 138 10.25 19.61 6.57
C TYR A 138 10.03 18.50 5.53
N ARG A 139 11.07 17.74 5.19
CA ARG A 139 11.09 16.78 4.07
C ARG A 139 11.49 15.37 4.52
N PRO A 140 10.61 14.63 5.22
CA PRO A 140 10.84 13.26 5.62
C PRO A 140 10.48 12.24 4.53
N GLN A 141 10.65 10.96 4.86
CA GLN A 141 10.12 9.83 4.10
C GLN A 141 8.73 9.46 4.61
N PHE A 142 7.78 9.31 3.68
CA PHE A 142 6.42 8.86 3.92
C PHE A 142 6.30 7.40 3.48
N TYR A 143 5.92 6.52 4.39
CA TYR A 143 5.80 5.09 4.16
C TYR A 143 4.34 4.73 3.92
N PHE A 144 4.02 4.34 2.70
CA PHE A 144 2.69 3.88 2.30
C PHE A 144 2.78 2.42 1.86
N ARG A 145 1.96 1.53 2.42
CA ARG A 145 1.93 0.11 2.05
C ARG A 145 3.35 -0.49 1.92
N THR A 146 3.81 -0.70 0.68
CA THR A 146 5.10 -1.36 0.38
C THR A 146 6.20 -0.41 -0.12
N THR A 147 5.96 0.90 -0.10
CA THR A 147 6.92 1.91 -0.57
C THR A 147 7.12 3.06 0.40
N ASP A 148 8.21 3.77 0.20
CA ASP A 148 8.47 5.07 0.81
C ASP A 148 8.68 6.13 -0.28
N VAL A 149 8.23 7.34 0.00
CA VAL A 149 8.35 8.50 -0.89
C VAL A 149 8.67 9.73 -0.07
N THR A 150 9.64 10.51 -0.56
CA THR A 150 9.94 11.82 0.03
C THR A 150 8.78 12.78 -0.20
N GLY A 151 8.38 13.48 0.85
CA GLY A 151 7.36 14.52 0.78
C GLY A 151 7.74 15.75 1.55
N THR A 152 7.21 16.90 1.16
CA THR A 152 7.36 18.18 1.87
C THR A 152 6.11 18.45 2.68
N ILE A 153 6.28 18.75 3.97
CA ILE A 153 5.20 19.09 4.88
C ILE A 153 4.98 20.61 4.84
N GLN A 154 3.73 21.01 4.67
CA GLN A 154 3.27 22.38 4.83
C GLN A 154 2.35 22.45 6.06
N LEU A 155 2.69 23.33 6.99
CA LEU A 155 1.90 23.58 8.19
C LEU A 155 0.81 24.62 7.89
N PRO A 156 -0.34 24.58 8.59
CA PRO A 156 -1.38 25.57 8.48
C PRO A 156 -0.88 26.97 8.85
N GLU A 157 -1.57 28.01 8.36
CA GLU A 157 -1.28 29.40 8.73
C GLU A 157 -1.31 29.59 10.26
N GLY A 158 -0.30 30.30 10.78
CA GLY A 158 -0.14 30.55 12.21
C GLY A 158 0.54 29.44 13.00
N VAL A 159 0.87 28.30 12.37
CA VAL A 159 1.65 27.22 13.00
C VAL A 159 3.08 27.26 12.48
N GLU A 160 4.03 27.66 13.32
CA GLU A 160 5.45 27.76 12.95
C GLU A 160 6.17 26.42 13.05
N MET A 161 5.80 25.61 14.05
CA MET A 161 6.43 24.31 14.34
C MET A 161 5.45 23.33 14.96
N VAL A 162 5.78 22.03 14.89
CA VAL A 162 5.07 20.95 15.58
C VAL A 162 6.07 20.25 16.51
N THR A 163 5.65 20.07 17.76
CA THR A 163 6.49 19.51 18.84
C THR A 163 6.24 18.01 19.00
N PRO A 164 7.25 17.22 19.41
CA PRO A 164 7.03 15.84 19.82
C PRO A 164 5.95 15.71 20.91
N GLY A 165 4.98 14.79 20.71
CA GLY A 165 3.80 14.62 21.55
C GLY A 165 2.55 15.34 21.04
N ASP A 166 2.67 16.19 20.02
CA ASP A 166 1.55 16.94 19.47
C ASP A 166 0.82 16.16 18.37
N THR A 167 -0.46 16.47 18.22
CA THR A 167 -1.28 16.11 17.04
C THR A 167 -1.40 17.34 16.14
N ALA A 168 -1.15 17.17 14.86
CA ALA A 168 -1.21 18.27 13.90
C ALA A 168 -1.88 17.86 12.59
N THR A 169 -2.63 18.79 12.00
CA THR A 169 -3.07 18.67 10.61
C THR A 169 -1.99 19.23 9.70
N ILE A 170 -1.58 18.46 8.70
CA ILE A 170 -0.55 18.84 7.74
C ILE A 170 -1.06 18.75 6.30
N HIS A 171 -0.49 19.55 5.41
CA HIS A 171 -0.56 19.36 3.97
C HIS A 171 0.75 18.77 3.48
N VAL A 172 0.68 17.78 2.62
CA VAL A 172 1.86 17.06 2.11
C VAL A 172 1.91 17.12 0.60
N ASN A 173 3.09 17.43 0.07
CA ASN A 173 3.42 17.34 -1.35
C ASN A 173 4.49 16.27 -1.53
N LEU A 174 4.14 15.16 -2.17
CA LEU A 174 5.04 14.04 -2.49
C LEU A 174 5.79 14.31 -3.79
N ILE A 175 7.01 13.79 -3.90
CA ILE A 175 7.82 13.88 -5.14
C ILE A 175 7.35 12.90 -6.23
N ALA A 176 6.53 11.91 -5.88
CA ALA A 176 5.98 10.91 -6.81
C ALA A 176 4.52 10.58 -6.46
N PRO A 177 3.68 10.26 -7.47
CA PRO A 177 2.28 9.91 -7.23
C PRO A 177 2.16 8.54 -6.55
N ILE A 178 1.33 8.47 -5.52
CA ILE A 178 1.02 7.25 -4.77
C ILE A 178 -0.48 6.95 -4.88
N ALA A 179 -0.82 5.68 -5.08
CA ALA A 179 -2.20 5.23 -5.04
C ALA A 179 -2.76 5.38 -3.62
N MET A 180 -3.72 6.28 -3.44
CA MET A 180 -4.30 6.60 -2.13
C MET A 180 -5.82 6.69 -2.19
N ASP A 181 -6.41 6.25 -1.08
CA ASP A 181 -7.79 6.51 -0.71
C ASP A 181 -7.88 7.31 0.58
N LYS A 182 -9.06 7.82 0.87
CA LYS A 182 -9.35 8.46 2.16
C LYS A 182 -9.08 7.48 3.30
N GLN A 183 -8.52 7.99 4.40
CA GLN A 183 -8.18 7.22 5.60
C GLN A 183 -7.04 6.19 5.43
N LEU A 184 -6.30 6.24 4.33
CA LEU A 184 -5.08 5.44 4.20
C LEU A 184 -4.11 5.80 5.33
N ARG A 185 -3.69 4.79 6.09
CA ARG A 185 -2.68 4.95 7.14
C ARG A 185 -1.28 4.97 6.54
N PHE A 186 -0.43 5.82 7.08
CA PHE A 186 0.97 5.92 6.69
C PHE A 186 1.85 6.22 7.91
N ALA A 187 3.15 6.02 7.74
CA ALA A 187 4.14 6.41 8.73
C ALA A 187 5.11 7.44 8.14
N ILE A 188 5.60 8.33 9.00
CA ILE A 188 6.65 9.29 8.66
C ILE A 188 7.91 8.88 9.39
N ARG A 189 9.04 8.80 8.70
CA ARG A 189 10.34 8.50 9.29
C ARG A 189 11.42 9.40 8.72
N GLU A 190 12.40 9.69 9.54
CA GLU A 190 13.70 10.20 9.09
C GLU A 190 14.57 9.01 8.66
N GLY A 191 15.30 9.20 7.56
CA GLY A 191 16.28 8.24 7.08
C GLY A 191 17.56 8.27 7.90
#